data_e67dec23fb4e73a846df0b50854eb39b
#
_entry.id   e67dec23fb4e73a846df0b50854eb39b
#
_cell.length_a   1.000
_cell.length_b   1.000
_cell.length_c   1.000
_cell.angle_alpha   90.00
_cell.angle_beta   90.00
_cell.angle_gamma   90.00
#
_symmetry.space_group_name_H-M   'P 1'
#
loop_
_entity.id
_entity.type
_entity.pdbx_description
1 polymer ?
#
loop_
_entity_poly.entity_id
_entity_poly.type
_entity_poly.pdbx_seq_one_letter_code
_entity_poly.pdbx_strand_id
1 'polypeptide(L)'
;MSDENLNFGNLKSELQPFINQGQSGLLPALLYIQDKHDFISEPINGEMANLFNLSKAEVFGVKSFYHDLHDEKPGKHTIKICRAEACLANGSRNIEALAEQQLGTKFDTTTSNGFISLKSIYCLGTCAHGPTAMVNGKIHLRVTEKKLKNIIENLKKVSAE
;
A
#
# COMPACT_ATOMS: atom_id res chain seq x y z
N MET A 1 8.85 -11.43 -9.14
CA MET A 1 9.81 -10.89 -10.13
C MET A 1 10.81 -10.16 -9.28
N SER A 2 12.02 -10.66 -9.25
CA SER A 2 13.14 -10.17 -8.47
C SER A 2 13.61 -8.81 -8.99
N ASP A 3 14.19 -7.99 -8.11
CA ASP A 3 14.83 -6.67 -8.37
C ASP A 3 15.92 -6.69 -9.45
N GLU A 4 16.17 -7.82 -10.06
CA GLU A 4 17.25 -8.07 -11.04
C GLU A 4 17.13 -7.28 -12.36
N ASN A 5 16.01 -6.61 -12.61
CA ASN A 5 15.81 -5.82 -13.85
C ASN A 5 15.80 -4.30 -13.64
N LEU A 6 16.11 -3.80 -12.44
CA LEU A 6 16.29 -2.36 -12.25
C LEU A 6 17.67 -1.96 -12.78
N ASN A 7 17.72 -1.45 -14.00
CA ASN A 7 18.91 -0.85 -14.54
C ASN A 7 19.11 0.54 -13.93
N PHE A 8 19.86 0.59 -12.81
CA PHE A 8 20.18 1.83 -12.09
C PHE A 8 20.83 2.90 -12.98
N GLY A 9 21.47 2.52 -14.09
CA GLY A 9 22.01 3.46 -15.06
C GLY A 9 20.94 4.31 -15.75
N ASN A 10 19.79 3.74 -16.04
CA ASN A 10 18.66 4.47 -16.62
C ASN A 10 17.90 5.28 -15.57
N LEU A 11 17.84 4.79 -14.31
CA LEU A 11 17.11 5.42 -13.23
C LEU A 11 17.57 6.86 -12.98
N LYS A 12 18.88 7.09 -12.97
CA LYS A 12 19.45 8.43 -12.79
C LYS A 12 18.98 9.42 -13.88
N SER A 13 18.97 8.99 -15.14
CA SER A 13 18.55 9.87 -16.26
C SER A 13 17.04 10.19 -16.18
N GLU A 14 16.24 9.22 -15.79
CA GLU A 14 14.78 9.39 -15.62
C GLU A 14 14.44 10.30 -14.43
N LEU A 15 15.23 10.21 -13.37
CA LEU A 15 15.03 11.02 -12.16
C LEU A 15 15.68 12.42 -12.24
N GLN A 16 16.42 12.72 -13.28
CA GLN A 16 17.10 14.02 -13.42
C GLN A 16 16.20 15.23 -13.19
N PRO A 17 14.93 15.28 -13.69
CA PRO A 17 14.03 16.40 -13.43
C PRO A 17 13.71 16.62 -11.95
N PHE A 18 13.69 15.53 -11.17
CA PHE A 18 13.45 15.58 -9.72
C PHE A 18 14.74 15.90 -8.95
N ILE A 19 15.88 15.35 -9.37
CA ILE A 19 17.19 15.60 -8.75
C ILE A 19 17.52 17.10 -8.85
N ASN A 20 17.19 17.77 -9.94
CA ASN A 20 17.42 19.20 -10.15
C ASN A 20 16.62 20.07 -9.16
N GLN A 21 15.59 19.53 -8.51
CA GLN A 21 14.82 20.20 -7.47
C GLN A 21 15.44 20.07 -6.07
N GLY A 22 16.59 19.38 -5.97
CA GLY A 22 17.23 19.09 -4.69
C GLY A 22 16.36 18.19 -3.81
N GLN A 23 16.42 18.39 -2.50
CA GLN A 23 15.68 17.55 -1.55
C GLN A 23 14.15 17.57 -1.74
N SER A 24 13.58 18.66 -2.23
CA SER A 24 12.13 18.76 -2.51
C SER A 24 11.66 17.83 -3.63
N GLY A 25 12.57 17.36 -4.48
CA GLY A 25 12.29 16.41 -5.53
C GLY A 25 12.22 14.95 -5.06
N LEU A 26 12.59 14.63 -3.80
CA LEU A 26 12.63 13.27 -3.31
C LEU A 26 11.25 12.59 -3.34
N LEU A 27 10.24 13.22 -2.76
CA LEU A 27 8.87 12.63 -2.73
C LEU A 27 8.30 12.45 -4.13
N PRO A 28 8.33 13.45 -5.04
CA PRO A 28 7.92 13.23 -6.43
C PRO A 28 8.67 12.09 -7.14
N ALA A 29 9.98 11.95 -6.87
CA ALA A 29 10.77 10.86 -7.43
C ALA A 29 10.35 9.48 -6.89
N LEU A 30 10.08 9.37 -5.58
CA LEU A 30 9.57 8.14 -4.96
C LEU A 30 8.21 7.74 -5.55
N LEU A 31 7.30 8.69 -5.72
CA LEU A 31 6.00 8.45 -6.34
C LEU A 31 6.14 8.00 -7.80
N TYR A 32 7.02 8.63 -8.57
CA TYR A 32 7.31 8.22 -9.94
C TYR A 32 7.84 6.78 -10.03
N ILE A 33 8.78 6.40 -9.12
CA ILE A 33 9.31 5.04 -9.08
C ILE A 33 8.20 4.04 -8.74
N GLN A 34 7.38 4.35 -7.76
CA GLN A 34 6.29 3.45 -7.37
C GLN A 34 5.25 3.28 -8.47
N ASP A 35 4.89 4.35 -9.18
CA ASP A 35 3.97 4.27 -10.32
C ASP A 35 4.52 3.38 -11.44
N LYS A 36 5.83 3.40 -11.64
CA LYS A 36 6.51 2.61 -12.69
C LYS A 36 6.78 1.15 -12.29
N HIS A 37 7.06 0.90 -11.01
CA HIS A 37 7.55 -0.40 -10.51
C HIS A 37 6.66 -1.05 -9.47
N ASP A 38 5.53 -0.45 -9.12
CA ASP A 38 4.55 -0.88 -8.11
C ASP A 38 5.03 -0.74 -6.65
N PHE A 39 6.34 -0.67 -6.39
CA PHE A 39 6.92 -0.60 -5.05
C PHE A 39 8.35 -0.04 -5.07
N ILE A 40 8.88 0.30 -3.88
CA ILE A 40 10.21 0.88 -3.70
C ILE A 40 11.01 -0.05 -2.80
N SER A 41 11.85 -0.90 -3.42
CA SER A 41 12.68 -1.86 -2.70
C SER A 41 13.85 -1.21 -1.94
N GLU A 42 14.49 -1.97 -1.05
CA GLU A 42 15.63 -1.48 -0.26
C GLU A 42 16.83 -1.03 -1.14
N PRO A 43 17.21 -1.73 -2.24
CA PRO A 43 18.22 -1.23 -3.15
C PRO A 43 17.89 0.14 -3.75
N ILE A 44 16.62 0.39 -4.09
CA ILE A 44 16.14 1.70 -4.58
C ILE A 44 16.31 2.76 -3.51
N ASN A 45 15.99 2.48 -2.25
CA ASN A 45 16.21 3.42 -1.15
C ASN A 45 17.68 3.87 -1.05
N GLY A 46 18.61 2.93 -1.20
CA GLY A 46 20.04 3.23 -1.19
C GLY A 46 20.44 4.14 -2.34
N GLU A 47 19.93 3.88 -3.55
CA GLU A 47 20.23 4.70 -4.72
C GLU A 47 19.60 6.10 -4.62
N MET A 48 18.36 6.21 -4.10
CA MET A 48 17.71 7.50 -3.84
C MET A 48 18.50 8.33 -2.83
N ALA A 49 19.06 7.71 -1.79
CA ALA A 49 19.93 8.39 -0.83
C ALA A 49 21.17 9.00 -1.54
N ASN A 50 21.81 8.25 -2.41
CA ASN A 50 22.95 8.72 -3.19
C ASN A 50 22.58 9.86 -4.15
N LEU A 51 21.49 9.70 -4.92
CA LEU A 51 21.06 10.66 -5.94
C LEU A 51 20.62 12.01 -5.35
N PHE A 52 20.02 12.00 -4.17
CA PHE A 52 19.53 13.21 -3.49
C PHE A 52 20.47 13.75 -2.41
N ASN A 53 21.67 13.14 -2.26
CA ASN A 53 22.64 13.47 -1.22
C ASN A 53 22.03 13.49 0.18
N LEU A 54 21.32 12.41 0.50
CA LEU A 54 20.65 12.15 1.78
C LEU A 54 21.20 10.87 2.41
N SER A 55 20.95 10.69 3.69
CA SER A 55 21.15 9.39 4.33
C SER A 55 20.00 8.42 3.99
N LYS A 56 20.29 7.12 4.06
CA LYS A 56 19.23 6.09 3.93
C LYS A 56 18.11 6.27 4.95
N ALA A 57 18.44 6.75 6.15
CA ALA A 57 17.45 7.01 7.19
C ALA A 57 16.49 8.14 6.83
N GLU A 58 16.98 9.20 6.18
CA GLU A 58 16.12 10.30 5.72
C GLU A 58 15.19 9.83 4.60
N VAL A 59 15.67 9.08 3.62
CA VAL A 59 14.83 8.51 2.56
C VAL A 59 13.78 7.57 3.16
N PHE A 60 14.18 6.69 4.08
CA PHE A 60 13.28 5.80 4.79
C PHE A 60 12.24 6.58 5.61
N GLY A 61 12.64 7.65 6.27
CA GLY A 61 11.73 8.53 7.03
C GLY A 61 10.64 9.13 6.15
N VAL A 62 11.01 9.64 4.97
CA VAL A 62 10.02 10.16 3.99
C VAL A 62 9.10 9.02 3.52
N LYS A 63 9.67 7.87 3.12
CA LYS A 63 8.89 6.74 2.63
C LYS A 63 7.91 6.21 3.68
N SER A 64 8.34 6.04 4.92
CA SER A 64 7.50 5.51 6.01
C SER A 64 6.39 6.48 6.44
N PHE A 65 6.57 7.78 6.23
CA PHE A 65 5.52 8.77 6.51
C PHE A 65 4.35 8.67 5.53
N TYR A 66 4.60 8.36 4.27
CA TYR A 66 3.57 8.24 3.24
C TYR A 66 3.14 6.79 3.07
N HIS A 67 2.02 6.42 3.72
CA HIS A 67 1.50 5.04 3.74
C HIS A 67 1.08 4.48 2.37
N ASP A 68 1.05 5.31 1.35
CA ASP A 68 0.80 4.88 -0.03
C ASP A 68 2.08 4.44 -0.76
N LEU A 69 3.27 4.69 -0.17
CA LEU A 69 4.52 4.14 -0.66
C LEU A 69 4.72 2.72 -0.11
N HIS A 70 5.03 1.79 -0.98
CA HIS A 70 5.10 0.35 -0.67
C HIS A 70 6.54 -0.15 -0.68
N ASP A 71 6.90 -0.95 0.33
CA ASP A 71 8.20 -1.64 0.42
C ASP A 71 8.26 -2.91 -0.44
N GLU A 72 7.09 -3.51 -0.65
CA GLU A 72 6.92 -4.77 -1.36
C GLU A 72 5.80 -4.63 -2.38
N LYS A 73 5.85 -5.45 -3.42
CA LYS A 73 4.83 -5.48 -4.45
C LYS A 73 3.46 -5.77 -3.83
N PRO A 74 2.48 -4.87 -4.00
CA PRO A 74 1.12 -5.12 -3.54
C PRO A 74 0.50 -6.30 -4.29
N GLY A 75 -0.46 -6.95 -3.66
CA GLY A 75 -1.29 -7.95 -4.32
C GLY A 75 -2.10 -7.35 -5.46
N LYS A 76 -2.63 -8.22 -6.33
CA LYS A 76 -3.51 -7.81 -7.45
C LYS A 76 -4.68 -6.95 -6.98
N HIS A 77 -5.16 -7.19 -5.76
CA HIS A 77 -6.20 -6.42 -5.09
C HIS A 77 -5.72 -5.96 -3.72
N THR A 78 -6.18 -4.79 -3.30
CA THR A 78 -5.89 -4.26 -1.96
C THR A 78 -7.18 -4.03 -1.20
N ILE A 79 -7.25 -4.61 0.01
CA ILE A 79 -8.32 -4.36 0.98
C ILE A 79 -7.72 -3.59 2.15
N LYS A 80 -8.15 -2.34 2.34
CA LYS A 80 -7.76 -1.52 3.50
C LYS A 80 -8.95 -1.44 4.46
N ILE A 81 -8.79 -1.83 5.74
CA ILE A 81 -9.84 -1.76 6.76
C ILE A 81 -9.52 -0.62 7.72
N CYS A 82 -10.52 0.21 7.98
CA CYS A 82 -10.36 1.34 8.88
C CYS A 82 -10.27 0.88 10.35
N ARG A 83 -9.15 1.24 11.00
CA ARG A 83 -8.80 0.91 12.39
C ARG A 83 -8.83 2.13 13.32
N ALA A 84 -9.42 3.25 12.87
CA ALA A 84 -9.59 4.44 13.69
C ALA A 84 -10.71 4.26 14.72
N GLU A 85 -10.67 5.04 15.80
CA GLU A 85 -11.53 4.94 16.99
C GLU A 85 -13.01 4.77 16.68
N ALA A 86 -13.59 5.61 15.81
CA ALA A 86 -15.01 5.52 15.48
C ALA A 86 -15.38 4.20 14.79
N CYS A 87 -14.51 3.65 13.93
CA CYS A 87 -14.73 2.35 13.31
C CYS A 87 -14.55 1.22 14.32
N LEU A 88 -13.57 1.30 15.22
CA LEU A 88 -13.39 0.34 16.31
C LEU A 88 -14.60 0.31 17.24
N ALA A 89 -15.12 1.47 17.63
CA ALA A 89 -16.33 1.58 18.43
C ALA A 89 -17.58 0.96 17.74
N ASN A 90 -17.61 0.97 16.41
CA ASN A 90 -18.65 0.37 15.59
C ASN A 90 -18.36 -1.10 15.19
N GLY A 91 -17.40 -1.78 15.82
CA GLY A 91 -17.16 -3.20 15.66
C GLY A 91 -16.16 -3.57 14.56
N SER A 92 -15.27 -2.66 14.12
CA SER A 92 -14.23 -2.95 13.12
C SER A 92 -13.34 -4.11 13.52
N ARG A 93 -13.10 -4.35 14.81
CA ARG A 93 -12.28 -5.49 15.29
C ARG A 93 -12.80 -6.86 14.83
N ASN A 94 -14.13 -7.04 14.77
CA ASN A 94 -14.71 -8.28 14.26
C ASN A 94 -14.47 -8.43 12.76
N ILE A 95 -14.54 -7.32 12.03
CA ILE A 95 -14.26 -7.28 10.59
C ILE A 95 -12.77 -7.56 10.32
N GLU A 96 -11.87 -7.04 11.16
CA GLU A 96 -10.43 -7.30 11.10
C GLU A 96 -10.14 -8.80 11.28
N ALA A 97 -10.62 -9.39 12.37
CA ALA A 97 -10.42 -10.82 12.66
C ALA A 97 -10.98 -11.71 11.54
N LEU A 98 -12.15 -11.37 11.02
CA LEU A 98 -12.76 -12.10 9.91
C LEU A 98 -11.91 -11.97 8.63
N ALA A 99 -11.38 -10.78 8.33
CA ALA A 99 -10.53 -10.55 7.15
C ALA A 99 -9.27 -11.42 7.21
N GLU A 100 -8.55 -11.41 8.34
CA GLU A 100 -7.37 -12.26 8.54
C GLU A 100 -7.70 -13.74 8.37
N GLN A 101 -8.80 -14.21 8.97
CA GLN A 101 -9.24 -15.59 8.87
C GLN A 101 -9.61 -15.99 7.44
N GLN A 102 -10.37 -15.17 6.72
CA GLN A 102 -10.85 -15.46 5.36
C GLN A 102 -9.73 -15.42 4.31
N LEU A 103 -8.72 -14.57 4.54
CA LEU A 103 -7.59 -14.39 3.63
C LEU A 103 -6.39 -15.26 4.00
N GLY A 104 -6.34 -15.81 5.21
CA GLY A 104 -5.21 -16.59 5.71
C GLY A 104 -3.92 -15.76 5.79
N THR A 105 -4.04 -14.45 6.02
CA THR A 105 -2.92 -13.52 6.08
C THR A 105 -3.11 -12.50 7.21
N LYS A 106 -2.03 -11.86 7.63
CA LYS A 106 -2.06 -10.82 8.65
C LYS A 106 -2.23 -9.43 8.03
N PHE A 107 -2.59 -8.45 8.88
CA PHE A 107 -2.56 -7.06 8.44
C PHE A 107 -1.17 -6.66 7.95
N ASP A 108 -1.18 -5.74 7.01
CA ASP A 108 -0.01 -5.15 6.35
C ASP A 108 0.84 -6.16 5.57
N THR A 109 0.26 -7.33 5.25
CA THR A 109 0.87 -8.36 4.42
C THR A 109 -0.01 -8.72 3.21
N THR A 110 0.59 -9.44 2.26
CA THR A 110 -0.07 -9.97 1.06
C THR A 110 -0.27 -11.48 1.21
N THR A 111 -1.39 -12.00 0.72
CA THR A 111 -1.66 -13.45 0.67
C THR A 111 -0.54 -14.17 -0.09
N SER A 112 -0.23 -15.41 0.29
CA SER A 112 0.88 -16.20 -0.27
C SER A 112 0.83 -16.38 -1.80
N ASN A 113 -0.37 -16.29 -2.37
CA ASN A 113 -0.57 -16.34 -3.83
C ASN A 113 -0.44 -14.98 -4.52
N GLY A 114 -0.06 -13.91 -3.79
CA GLY A 114 0.07 -12.55 -4.33
C GLY A 114 -1.26 -11.90 -4.75
N PHE A 115 -2.40 -12.45 -4.32
CA PHE A 115 -3.69 -12.03 -4.86
C PHE A 115 -4.31 -10.85 -4.12
N ILE A 116 -4.30 -10.85 -2.78
CA ILE A 116 -4.87 -9.78 -1.95
C ILE A 116 -3.84 -9.28 -0.95
N SER A 117 -3.63 -7.97 -0.92
CA SER A 117 -2.97 -7.28 0.20
C SER A 117 -4.02 -6.81 1.19
N LEU A 118 -3.87 -7.21 2.46
CA LEU A 118 -4.69 -6.71 3.57
C LEU A 118 -3.92 -5.62 4.29
N LYS A 119 -4.43 -4.40 4.29
CA LYS A 119 -3.76 -3.21 4.85
C LYS A 119 -4.61 -2.54 5.91
N SER A 120 -3.95 -1.93 6.88
CA SER A 120 -4.59 -1.02 7.83
C SER A 120 -4.74 0.38 7.23
N ILE A 121 -5.82 1.08 7.60
CA ILE A 121 -5.98 2.50 7.32
C ILE A 121 -6.59 3.22 8.53
N TYR A 122 -6.15 4.44 8.78
CA TYR A 122 -6.59 5.24 9.93
C TYR A 122 -7.40 6.44 9.46
N CYS A 123 -8.72 6.21 9.37
CA CYS A 123 -9.78 7.12 8.98
C CYS A 123 -9.88 7.43 7.47
N LEU A 124 -11.00 6.97 6.90
CA LEU A 124 -11.42 7.27 5.52
C LEU A 124 -12.35 8.50 5.43
N GLY A 125 -12.49 9.27 6.52
CA GLY A 125 -13.40 10.41 6.58
C GLY A 125 -14.89 10.04 6.70
N THR A 126 -15.20 8.75 6.89
CA THR A 126 -16.58 8.21 6.88
C THR A 126 -17.04 7.72 8.25
N CYS A 127 -16.64 8.38 9.33
CA CYS A 127 -16.82 7.92 10.71
C CYS A 127 -18.30 7.66 11.08
N ALA A 128 -19.23 8.46 10.56
CA ALA A 128 -20.68 8.28 10.79
C ALA A 128 -21.24 6.99 10.16
N HIS A 129 -20.47 6.31 9.31
CA HIS A 129 -20.89 5.12 8.57
C HIS A 129 -19.97 3.92 8.80
N GLY A 130 -19.30 3.88 9.96
CA GLY A 130 -18.43 2.77 10.34
C GLY A 130 -19.20 1.46 10.59
N PRO A 131 -18.51 0.32 10.56
CA PRO A 131 -17.14 0.12 10.08
C PRO A 131 -16.98 0.35 8.58
N THR A 132 -15.81 0.83 8.14
CA THR A 132 -15.55 1.11 6.73
C THR A 132 -14.30 0.40 6.22
N ALA A 133 -14.32 0.03 4.95
CA ALA A 133 -13.18 -0.53 4.26
C ALA A 133 -13.02 0.13 2.88
N MET A 134 -11.82 0.12 2.35
CA MET A 134 -11.55 0.52 0.97
C MET A 134 -11.00 -0.68 0.20
N VAL A 135 -11.55 -0.93 -0.99
CA VAL A 135 -11.17 -2.04 -1.86
C VAL A 135 -10.81 -1.48 -3.22
N ASN A 136 -9.55 -1.62 -3.63
CA ASN A 136 -9.04 -1.06 -4.88
C ASN A 136 -9.43 0.42 -5.07
N GLY A 137 -9.30 1.24 -4.02
CA GLY A 137 -9.67 2.66 -4.02
C GLY A 137 -11.16 2.96 -3.81
N LYS A 138 -12.06 1.96 -3.89
CA LYS A 138 -13.49 2.15 -3.67
C LYS A 138 -13.86 1.98 -2.20
N ILE A 139 -14.51 2.99 -1.61
CA ILE A 139 -14.96 2.97 -0.21
C ILE A 139 -16.24 2.16 -0.05
N HIS A 140 -16.26 1.29 0.94
CA HIS A 140 -17.40 0.50 1.38
C HIS A 140 -17.79 0.91 2.80
N LEU A 141 -19.01 1.41 2.94
CA LEU A 141 -19.56 1.88 4.21
C LEU A 141 -20.31 0.76 4.92
N ARG A 142 -20.44 0.84 6.25
CA ARG A 142 -21.20 -0.11 7.09
C ARG A 142 -20.87 -1.56 6.71
N VAL A 143 -19.58 -1.88 6.79
CA VAL A 143 -19.07 -3.22 6.43
C VAL A 143 -19.46 -4.21 7.52
N THR A 144 -20.38 -5.10 7.18
CA THR A 144 -20.76 -6.25 8.01
C THR A 144 -19.92 -7.47 7.61
N GLU A 145 -19.90 -8.51 8.44
CA GLU A 145 -19.25 -9.77 8.12
C GLU A 145 -19.72 -10.35 6.78
N LYS A 146 -21.04 -10.35 6.54
CA LYS A 146 -21.65 -10.81 5.29
C LYS A 146 -21.14 -9.98 4.10
N LYS A 147 -21.09 -8.65 4.27
CA LYS A 147 -20.61 -7.76 3.21
C LYS A 147 -19.13 -7.98 2.89
N LEU A 148 -18.29 -8.19 3.92
CA LEU A 148 -16.87 -8.48 3.72
C LEU A 148 -16.68 -9.81 2.98
N LYS A 149 -17.38 -10.88 3.38
CA LYS A 149 -17.35 -12.18 2.69
C LYS A 149 -17.70 -12.04 1.21
N ASN A 150 -18.79 -11.35 0.90
CA ASN A 150 -19.22 -11.11 -0.48
C ASN A 150 -18.16 -10.32 -1.29
N ILE A 151 -17.53 -9.31 -0.67
CA ILE A 151 -16.45 -8.56 -1.32
C ILE A 151 -15.28 -9.49 -1.69
N ILE A 152 -14.82 -10.31 -0.73
CA ILE A 152 -13.70 -11.24 -0.95
C ILE A 152 -14.05 -12.28 -2.03
N GLU A 153 -15.26 -12.83 -2.00
CA GLU A 153 -15.74 -13.79 -3.01
C GLU A 153 -15.80 -13.17 -4.40
N ASN A 154 -16.30 -11.95 -4.53
CA ASN A 154 -16.37 -11.25 -5.81
C ASN A 154 -14.97 -10.98 -6.38
N LEU A 155 -13.99 -10.59 -5.54
CA LEU A 155 -12.61 -10.43 -5.98
C LEU A 155 -12.03 -11.75 -6.52
N LYS A 156 -12.33 -12.88 -5.85
CA LYS A 156 -11.87 -14.21 -6.29
C LYS A 156 -12.49 -14.64 -7.62
N LYS A 157 -13.76 -14.30 -7.88
CA LYS A 157 -14.47 -14.64 -9.13
C LYS A 157 -13.92 -13.88 -10.34
N VAL A 158 -13.67 -12.59 -10.21
CA VAL A 158 -13.12 -11.73 -11.28
C VAL A 158 -11.73 -12.20 -11.77
N SER A 159 -11.05 -13.06 -11.01
CA SER A 159 -9.75 -13.61 -11.40
C SER A 159 -9.80 -14.98 -12.07
N ALA A 160 -10.99 -15.58 -12.17
CA ALA A 160 -11.19 -16.88 -12.81
C ALA A 160 -11.62 -16.74 -14.30
N GLU A 161 -11.83 -15.51 -14.76
CA GLU A 161 -12.06 -15.12 -16.15
C GLU A 161 -10.77 -14.54 -16.76
#